data_bb3380de4ab9e40e784261989f57756b
#
_entry.id   bb3380de4ab9e40e784261989f57756b
#
_cell.length_a   1.000
_cell.length_b   1.000
_cell.length_c   1.000
_cell.angle_alpha   90.00
_cell.angle_beta   90.00
_cell.angle_gamma   90.00
#
_symmetry.space_group_name_H-M   'P 1'
#
loop_
_entity.id
_entity.type
_entity.pdbx_description
1 polymer ?
#
loop_
_entity_poly.entity_id
_entity_poly.type
_entity_poly.pdbx_seq_one_letter_code
_entity_poly.pdbx_strand_id
1 'polypeptide(L)'
;MRKEVALGIKVIGIWFIISGVTGVFSLLDMRAFYLNNTGAFPFPYSHIRLFTDSLLPVLSLVGGIYLLKLKEWGRRFILAVCFLNLILVAVSFVPFSGRNVFVSLKEYTEKNYEAQKQEVLRRYKAEYQQEALQKLEQSHRVTVSSLPGILVFLLSLSILWNSWVIFYLMRGPGRPFFPGPQRGTEEEEKEAAE
;
A
#
# COMPACT_ATOMS: atom_id res chain seq x y z
N MET A 1 -29.14 -12.85 2.82
CA MET A 1 -28.18 -12.85 1.68
C MET A 1 -27.96 -11.48 1.04
N ARG A 2 -28.97 -10.75 0.51
CA ARG A 2 -28.72 -9.39 -0.10
C ARG A 2 -28.16 -8.35 0.89
N LYS A 3 -28.57 -8.35 2.15
CA LYS A 3 -28.09 -7.37 3.17
C LYS A 3 -26.62 -7.60 3.55
N GLU A 4 -26.18 -8.86 3.64
CA GLU A 4 -24.80 -9.22 3.99
C GLU A 4 -23.81 -8.87 2.88
N VAL A 5 -24.22 -9.05 1.64
CA VAL A 5 -23.41 -8.69 0.47
C VAL A 5 -23.26 -7.18 0.33
N ALA A 6 -24.35 -6.42 0.60
CA ALA A 6 -24.27 -4.97 0.64
C ALA A 6 -23.31 -4.49 1.76
N LEU A 7 -23.24 -5.20 2.87
CA LEU A 7 -22.32 -4.93 3.96
C LEU A 7 -20.86 -5.11 3.51
N GLY A 8 -20.54 -6.21 2.81
CA GLY A 8 -19.19 -6.45 2.30
C GLY A 8 -18.69 -5.34 1.36
N ILE A 9 -19.56 -4.88 0.43
CA ILE A 9 -19.23 -3.75 -0.46
C ILE A 9 -18.97 -2.47 0.35
N LYS A 10 -19.80 -2.20 1.37
CA LYS A 10 -19.61 -1.04 2.24
C LYS A 10 -18.31 -1.12 3.01
N VAL A 11 -17.96 -2.27 3.59
CA VAL A 11 -16.71 -2.48 4.32
C VAL A 11 -15.51 -2.23 3.41
N ILE A 12 -15.51 -2.81 2.21
CA ILE A 12 -14.45 -2.59 1.22
C ILE A 12 -14.37 -1.08 0.87
N GLY A 13 -15.49 -0.45 0.55
CA GLY A 13 -15.51 0.97 0.18
C GLY A 13 -14.97 1.88 1.29
N ILE A 14 -15.40 1.68 2.54
CA ILE A 14 -14.93 2.42 3.70
C ILE A 14 -13.43 2.20 3.91
N TRP A 15 -12.96 0.95 3.82
CA TRP A 15 -11.54 0.63 3.95
C TRP A 15 -10.68 1.39 2.94
N PHE A 16 -11.09 1.41 1.66
CA PHE A 16 -10.36 2.11 0.62
C PHE A 16 -10.42 3.65 0.78
N ILE A 17 -11.51 4.20 1.32
CA ILE A 17 -11.57 5.62 1.67
C ILE A 17 -10.58 5.94 2.79
N ILE A 18 -10.57 5.17 3.88
CA ILE A 18 -9.64 5.37 4.99
C ILE A 18 -8.19 5.24 4.50
N SER A 19 -7.88 4.19 3.74
CA SER A 19 -6.55 3.98 3.17
C SER A 19 -6.15 5.10 2.21
N GLY A 20 -7.08 5.61 1.41
CA GLY A 20 -6.85 6.73 0.52
C GLY A 20 -6.56 8.03 1.27
N VAL A 21 -7.37 8.35 2.28
CA VAL A 21 -7.18 9.55 3.13
C VAL A 21 -5.84 9.49 3.85
N THR A 22 -5.54 8.39 4.56
CA THR A 22 -4.26 8.22 5.26
C THR A 22 -3.08 8.27 4.31
N GLY A 23 -3.19 7.67 3.13
CA GLY A 23 -2.15 7.71 2.10
C GLY A 23 -1.90 9.12 1.57
N VAL A 24 -2.94 9.93 1.35
CA VAL A 24 -2.80 11.34 0.93
C VAL A 24 -2.07 12.15 2.00
N PHE A 25 -2.40 11.98 3.28
CA PHE A 25 -1.70 12.68 4.36
C PHE A 25 -0.23 12.27 4.50
N SER A 26 0.09 11.00 4.24
CA SER A 26 1.48 10.50 4.32
C SER A 26 2.33 10.83 3.08
N LEU A 27 1.75 11.39 2.00
CA LEU A 27 2.48 11.69 0.76
C LEU A 27 3.71 12.59 0.95
N LEU A 28 3.59 13.61 1.80
CA LEU A 28 4.69 14.55 2.04
C LEU A 28 5.86 13.87 2.76
N ASP A 29 5.56 13.05 3.77
CA ASP A 29 6.56 12.33 4.54
C ASP A 29 7.24 11.25 3.68
N MET A 30 6.47 10.50 2.90
CA MET A 30 6.99 9.50 1.97
C MET A 30 7.85 10.12 0.88
N ARG A 31 7.42 11.25 0.31
CA ARG A 31 8.22 11.97 -0.69
C ARG A 31 9.55 12.42 -0.12
N ALA A 32 9.55 13.02 1.04
CA ALA A 32 10.78 13.42 1.74
C ALA A 32 11.67 12.21 2.04
N PHE A 33 11.07 11.10 2.49
CA PHE A 33 11.78 9.86 2.75
C PHE A 33 12.51 9.32 1.51
N TYR A 34 11.83 9.16 0.38
CA TYR A 34 12.44 8.64 -0.85
C TYR A 34 13.49 9.58 -1.43
N LEU A 35 13.24 10.89 -1.43
CA LEU A 35 14.18 11.88 -1.95
C LEU A 35 15.47 11.96 -1.11
N ASN A 36 15.34 11.85 0.21
CA ASN A 36 16.49 11.89 1.11
C ASN A 36 17.27 10.58 1.17
N ASN A 37 16.68 9.48 0.71
CA ASN A 37 17.27 8.14 0.77
C ASN A 37 17.49 7.52 -0.63
N THR A 38 17.74 8.33 -1.64
CA THR A 38 17.99 7.87 -3.02
C THR A 38 19.15 6.89 -3.14
N GLY A 39 20.16 6.98 -2.26
CA GLY A 39 21.26 6.02 -2.21
C GLY A 39 20.83 4.62 -1.75
N ALA A 40 19.84 4.52 -0.85
CA ALA A 40 19.29 3.25 -0.39
C ALA A 40 18.22 2.69 -1.35
N PHE A 41 17.50 3.59 -2.05
CA PHE A 41 16.47 3.24 -3.02
C PHE A 41 16.81 3.81 -4.40
N PRO A 42 17.71 3.16 -5.17
CA PRO A 42 18.20 3.70 -6.43
C PRO A 42 17.10 3.76 -7.50
N PHE A 43 17.31 4.64 -8.50
CA PHE A 43 16.53 4.64 -9.73
C PHE A 43 16.56 3.26 -10.42
N PRO A 44 15.45 2.72 -10.99
CA PRO A 44 14.14 3.37 -11.13
C PRO A 44 13.18 3.14 -9.95
N TYR A 45 13.55 2.34 -8.95
CA TYR A 45 12.66 1.90 -7.89
C TYR A 45 12.06 3.06 -7.08
N SER A 46 12.88 4.03 -6.68
CA SER A 46 12.43 5.19 -5.91
C SER A 46 11.38 6.01 -6.67
N HIS A 47 11.57 6.21 -7.97
CA HIS A 47 10.64 6.97 -8.81
C HIS A 47 9.33 6.22 -9.07
N ILE A 48 9.40 4.91 -9.32
CA ILE A 48 8.22 4.05 -9.46
C ILE A 48 7.41 4.09 -8.16
N ARG A 49 8.07 3.94 -7.02
CA ARG A 49 7.41 4.00 -5.72
C ARG A 49 6.80 5.38 -5.45
N LEU A 50 7.53 6.45 -5.70
CA LEU A 50 7.04 7.81 -5.50
C LEU A 50 5.80 8.10 -6.36
N PHE A 51 5.80 7.65 -7.60
CA PHE A 51 4.65 7.77 -8.50
C PHE A 51 3.46 6.93 -8.02
N THR A 52 3.70 5.67 -7.69
CA THR A 52 2.62 4.76 -7.27
C THR A 52 2.05 5.14 -5.91
N ASP A 53 2.90 5.52 -4.96
CA ASP A 53 2.47 5.95 -3.62
C ASP A 53 1.72 7.29 -3.67
N SER A 54 1.89 8.08 -4.74
CA SER A 54 1.09 9.29 -4.99
C SER A 54 -0.25 8.95 -5.65
N LEU A 55 -0.27 8.05 -6.61
CA LEU A 55 -1.46 7.72 -7.41
C LEU A 55 -2.44 6.81 -6.67
N LEU A 56 -1.92 5.78 -5.98
CA LEU A 56 -2.74 4.76 -5.32
C LEU A 56 -3.69 5.32 -4.26
N PRO A 57 -3.29 6.24 -3.37
CA PRO A 57 -4.20 6.84 -2.40
C PRO A 57 -5.37 7.58 -3.06
N VAL A 58 -5.09 8.33 -4.13
CA VAL A 58 -6.13 9.07 -4.86
C VAL A 58 -7.11 8.10 -5.53
N LEU A 59 -6.61 7.08 -6.21
CA LEU A 59 -7.45 6.05 -6.82
C LEU A 59 -8.25 5.26 -5.77
N SER A 60 -7.66 4.98 -4.61
CA SER A 60 -8.32 4.31 -3.50
C SER A 60 -9.48 5.16 -2.96
N LEU A 61 -9.23 6.45 -2.73
CA LEU A 61 -10.25 7.38 -2.23
C LEU A 61 -11.42 7.51 -3.21
N VAL A 62 -11.13 7.81 -4.46
CA VAL A 62 -12.14 7.96 -5.51
C VAL A 62 -12.88 6.65 -5.74
N GLY A 63 -12.15 5.55 -5.85
CA GLY A 63 -12.71 4.21 -6.03
C GLY A 63 -13.63 3.81 -4.88
N GLY A 64 -13.22 4.05 -3.63
CA GLY A 64 -14.02 3.78 -2.45
C GLY A 64 -15.33 4.56 -2.41
N ILE A 65 -15.29 5.88 -2.73
CA ILE A 65 -16.49 6.72 -2.80
C ILE A 65 -17.47 6.21 -3.87
N TYR A 66 -16.97 5.91 -5.08
CA TYR A 66 -17.81 5.40 -6.16
C TYR A 66 -18.32 3.98 -5.87
N LEU A 67 -17.53 3.15 -5.17
CA LEU A 67 -17.96 1.82 -4.75
C LEU A 67 -19.13 1.89 -3.76
N LEU A 68 -19.09 2.83 -2.79
CA LEU A 68 -20.20 3.05 -1.87
C LEU A 68 -21.47 3.53 -2.58
N LYS A 69 -21.32 4.23 -3.70
CA LYS A 69 -22.45 4.63 -4.58
C LYS A 69 -22.88 3.52 -5.54
N LEU A 70 -22.33 2.30 -5.40
CA LEU A 70 -22.60 1.14 -6.26
C LEU A 70 -22.38 1.42 -7.76
N LYS A 71 -21.46 2.33 -8.08
CA LYS A 71 -21.12 2.63 -9.46
C LYS A 71 -20.07 1.66 -10.00
N GLU A 72 -20.24 1.20 -11.24
CA GLU A 72 -19.31 0.29 -11.91
C GLU A 72 -17.87 0.84 -11.96
N TRP A 73 -17.71 2.16 -12.15
CA TRP A 73 -16.40 2.82 -12.09
C TRP A 73 -15.69 2.62 -10.75
N GLY A 74 -16.44 2.65 -9.63
CA GLY A 74 -15.85 2.36 -8.30
C GLY A 74 -15.27 0.97 -8.24
N ARG A 75 -15.99 -0.04 -8.74
CA ARG A 75 -15.50 -1.41 -8.84
C ARG A 75 -14.22 -1.50 -9.67
N ARG A 76 -14.19 -0.88 -10.85
CA ARG A 76 -13.01 -0.88 -11.74
C ARG A 76 -11.81 -0.22 -11.10
N PHE A 77 -11.98 0.93 -10.44
CA PHE A 77 -10.90 1.62 -9.73
C PHE A 77 -10.33 0.76 -8.60
N ILE A 78 -11.17 0.17 -7.77
CA ILE A 78 -10.71 -0.68 -6.68
C ILE A 78 -9.97 -1.93 -7.21
N LEU A 79 -10.49 -2.55 -8.27
CA LEU A 79 -9.79 -3.67 -8.92
C LEU A 79 -8.42 -3.22 -9.45
N ALA A 80 -8.33 -2.08 -10.12
CA ALA A 80 -7.05 -1.54 -10.60
C ALA A 80 -6.06 -1.30 -9.45
N VAL A 81 -6.51 -0.71 -8.34
CA VAL A 81 -5.69 -0.50 -7.14
C VAL A 81 -5.20 -1.83 -6.57
N CYS A 82 -6.07 -2.84 -6.44
CA CYS A 82 -5.68 -4.16 -5.94
C CYS A 82 -4.64 -4.84 -6.85
N PHE A 83 -4.83 -4.80 -8.18
CA PHE A 83 -3.86 -5.35 -9.13
C PHE A 83 -2.52 -4.62 -9.08
N LEU A 84 -2.55 -3.29 -9.04
CA LEU A 84 -1.32 -2.49 -8.91
C LEU A 84 -0.59 -2.81 -7.59
N ASN A 85 -1.30 -2.95 -6.48
CA ASN A 85 -0.70 -3.35 -5.21
C ASN A 85 -0.04 -4.73 -5.30
N LEU A 86 -0.69 -5.72 -5.93
CA LEU A 86 -0.09 -7.05 -6.12
C LEU A 86 1.16 -7.00 -7.00
N ILE A 87 1.14 -6.21 -8.07
CA ILE A 87 2.32 -6.00 -8.94
C ILE A 87 3.46 -5.35 -8.13
N LEU A 88 3.16 -4.33 -7.32
CA LEU A 88 4.17 -3.67 -6.49
C LEU A 88 4.76 -4.60 -5.44
N VAL A 89 3.95 -5.47 -4.84
CA VAL A 89 4.43 -6.52 -3.94
C VAL A 89 5.37 -7.45 -4.69
N ALA A 90 4.99 -7.94 -5.87
CA ALA A 90 5.83 -8.81 -6.69
C ALA A 90 7.15 -8.11 -7.08
N VAL A 91 7.08 -6.87 -7.56
CA VAL A 91 8.25 -6.06 -7.92
C VAL A 91 9.18 -5.82 -6.73
N SER A 92 8.65 -5.74 -5.50
CA SER A 92 9.45 -5.56 -4.29
C SER A 92 10.39 -6.73 -4.01
N PHE A 93 10.13 -7.92 -4.56
CA PHE A 93 11.02 -9.08 -4.46
C PHE A 93 12.07 -9.15 -5.58
N VAL A 94 11.91 -8.37 -6.65
CA VAL A 94 12.88 -8.35 -7.74
C VAL A 94 14.08 -7.48 -7.36
N PRO A 95 15.31 -8.01 -7.41
CA PRO A 95 16.49 -7.20 -7.12
C PRO A 95 16.75 -6.20 -8.25
N PHE A 96 16.58 -4.92 -7.96
CA PHE A 96 17.01 -3.84 -8.84
C PHE A 96 18.45 -3.45 -8.49
N SER A 97 19.34 -3.45 -9.47
CA SER A 97 20.77 -3.14 -9.25
C SER A 97 21.45 -4.02 -8.19
N GLY A 98 21.06 -5.30 -8.09
CA GLY A 98 21.61 -6.26 -7.12
C GLY A 98 21.11 -6.08 -5.69
N ARG A 99 20.16 -5.17 -5.46
CA ARG A 99 19.57 -4.89 -4.14
C ARG A 99 18.06 -5.12 -4.16
N ASN A 100 17.56 -5.81 -3.15
CA ASN A 100 16.13 -5.95 -2.90
C ASN A 100 15.69 -5.03 -1.76
N VAL A 101 14.37 -4.94 -1.55
CA VAL A 101 13.79 -4.10 -0.49
C VAL A 101 14.32 -4.43 0.90
N PHE A 102 14.61 -5.71 1.19
CA PHE A 102 15.16 -6.13 2.48
C PHE A 102 16.54 -5.53 2.74
N VAL A 103 17.43 -5.57 1.74
CA VAL A 103 18.78 -5.01 1.84
C VAL A 103 18.69 -3.49 2.03
N SER A 104 17.84 -2.83 1.26
CA SER A 104 17.66 -1.38 1.35
C SER A 104 17.10 -0.93 2.70
N LEU A 105 16.14 -1.66 3.26
CA LEU A 105 15.60 -1.38 4.58
C LEU A 105 16.60 -1.64 5.70
N LYS A 106 17.41 -2.69 5.58
CA LYS A 106 18.49 -2.96 6.53
C LYS A 106 19.51 -1.82 6.53
N GLU A 107 20.00 -1.41 5.36
CA GLU A 107 20.93 -0.28 5.22
C GLU A 107 20.36 1.03 5.78
N TYR A 108 19.07 1.30 5.56
CA TYR A 108 18.37 2.44 6.13
C TYR A 108 18.33 2.38 7.67
N THR A 109 18.03 1.20 8.22
CA THR A 109 17.97 1.00 9.66
C THR A 109 19.36 1.18 10.30
N GLU A 110 20.40 0.70 9.65
CA GLU A 110 21.80 0.90 10.09
C GLU A 110 22.21 2.37 10.07
N LYS A 111 21.89 3.11 9.00
CA LYS A 111 22.16 4.55 8.93
C LYS A 111 21.44 5.35 10.03
N ASN A 112 20.17 5.01 10.28
CA ASN A 112 19.41 5.65 11.36
C ASN A 112 20.00 5.33 12.75
N TYR A 113 20.46 4.12 12.95
CA TYR A 113 21.13 3.73 14.19
C TYR A 113 22.40 4.56 14.42
N GLU A 114 23.26 4.70 13.41
CA GLU A 114 24.48 5.50 13.53
C GLU A 114 24.17 6.99 13.78
N ALA A 115 23.14 7.54 13.12
CA ALA A 115 22.70 8.90 13.38
C ALA A 115 22.20 9.11 14.81
N GLN A 116 21.38 8.20 15.32
CA GLN A 116 20.88 8.22 16.71
C GLN A 116 22.00 8.04 17.71
N LYS A 117 22.98 7.19 17.44
CA LYS A 117 24.16 6.99 18.26
C LYS A 117 24.97 8.27 18.41
N GLN A 118 25.21 8.98 17.31
CA GLN A 118 25.88 10.28 17.35
C GLN A 118 25.08 11.33 18.12
N GLU A 119 23.75 11.29 18.01
CA GLU A 119 22.89 12.20 18.76
C GLU A 119 22.93 11.91 20.27
N VAL A 120 22.93 10.65 20.68
CA VAL A 120 23.11 10.24 22.08
C VAL A 120 24.44 10.75 22.62
N LEU A 121 25.53 10.59 21.86
CA LEU A 121 26.86 11.08 22.25
C LEU A 121 26.93 12.58 22.41
N ARG A 122 26.14 13.34 21.66
CA ARG A 122 26.08 14.81 21.74
C ARG A 122 25.19 15.30 22.89
N ARG A 123 24.06 14.62 23.16
CA ARG A 123 23.04 15.12 24.10
C ARG A 123 23.27 14.71 25.53
N TYR A 124 23.84 13.52 25.75
CA TYR A 124 23.99 12.99 27.11
C TYR A 124 25.38 13.26 27.67
N LYS A 125 25.43 13.57 28.99
CA LYS A 125 26.68 13.63 29.71
C LYS A 125 27.35 12.24 29.76
N ALA A 126 28.66 12.19 29.82
CA ALA A 126 29.45 10.95 29.78
C ALA A 126 28.95 9.84 30.73
N GLU A 127 28.43 10.26 31.88
CA GLU A 127 27.90 9.37 32.93
C GLU A 127 26.67 8.57 32.46
N TYR A 128 25.80 9.14 31.59
CA TYR A 128 24.57 8.51 31.11
C TYR A 128 24.67 7.95 29.68
N GLN A 129 25.76 8.24 28.98
CA GLN A 129 25.97 7.83 27.60
C GLN A 129 25.98 6.32 27.46
N GLN A 130 26.62 5.61 28.37
CA GLN A 130 26.78 4.15 28.29
C GLN A 130 25.45 3.43 28.42
N GLU A 131 24.59 3.85 29.34
CA GLU A 131 23.25 3.28 29.50
C GLU A 131 22.35 3.57 28.30
N ALA A 132 22.39 4.82 27.81
CA ALA A 132 21.63 5.22 26.64
C ALA A 132 22.05 4.46 25.36
N LEU A 133 23.35 4.23 25.18
CA LEU A 133 23.89 3.45 24.07
C LEU A 133 23.49 1.97 24.17
N GLN A 134 23.52 1.36 25.35
CA GLN A 134 23.07 -0.03 25.54
C GLN A 134 21.59 -0.18 25.17
N LYS A 135 20.73 0.73 25.64
CA LYS A 135 19.29 0.71 25.28
C LYS A 135 19.08 0.88 23.77
N LEU A 136 19.83 1.79 23.14
CA LEU A 136 19.76 2.01 21.71
C LEU A 136 20.22 0.76 20.94
N GLU A 137 21.31 0.12 21.34
CA GLU A 137 21.82 -1.11 20.72
C GLU A 137 20.84 -2.27 20.87
N GLN A 138 20.25 -2.45 22.04
CA GLN A 138 19.23 -3.47 22.27
C GLN A 138 18.01 -3.24 21.37
N SER A 139 17.51 -2.00 21.29
CA SER A 139 16.40 -1.64 20.42
C SER A 139 16.73 -1.91 18.95
N HIS A 140 17.94 -1.54 18.51
CA HIS A 140 18.40 -1.78 17.14
C HIS A 140 18.47 -3.27 16.82
N ARG A 141 19.04 -4.10 17.69
CA ARG A 141 19.07 -5.56 17.51
C ARG A 141 17.68 -6.15 17.35
N VAL A 142 16.74 -5.77 18.21
CA VAL A 142 15.35 -6.24 18.13
C VAL A 142 14.73 -5.81 16.80
N THR A 143 14.92 -4.55 16.41
CA THR A 143 14.38 -4.04 15.15
C THR A 143 14.93 -4.80 13.94
N VAL A 144 16.24 -4.98 13.84
CA VAL A 144 16.88 -5.68 12.71
C VAL A 144 16.48 -7.15 12.66
N SER A 145 16.38 -7.84 13.81
CA SER A 145 16.00 -9.26 13.85
C SER A 145 14.51 -9.48 13.51
N SER A 146 13.62 -8.57 13.89
CA SER A 146 12.19 -8.69 13.65
C SER A 146 11.76 -8.19 12.25
N LEU A 147 12.55 -7.33 11.61
CA LEU A 147 12.23 -6.68 10.36
C LEU A 147 11.85 -7.66 9.23
N PRO A 148 12.57 -8.78 8.98
CA PRO A 148 12.16 -9.73 7.94
C PRO A 148 10.80 -10.37 8.22
N GLY A 149 10.56 -10.77 9.48
CA GLY A 149 9.29 -11.37 9.89
C GLY A 149 8.11 -10.42 9.73
N ILE A 150 8.28 -9.17 10.17
CA ILE A 150 7.25 -8.14 10.03
C ILE A 150 6.95 -7.87 8.55
N LEU A 151 7.98 -7.75 7.71
CA LEU A 151 7.78 -7.52 6.27
C LEU A 151 7.05 -8.66 5.59
N VAL A 152 7.48 -9.92 5.84
CA VAL A 152 6.80 -11.09 5.28
C VAL A 152 5.35 -11.15 5.73
N PHE A 153 5.08 -10.87 7.00
CA PHE A 153 3.72 -10.82 7.53
C PHE A 153 2.86 -9.76 6.84
N LEU A 154 3.35 -8.52 6.75
CA LEU A 154 2.62 -7.42 6.11
C LEU A 154 2.38 -7.65 4.63
N LEU A 155 3.36 -8.19 3.91
CA LEU A 155 3.23 -8.53 2.49
C LEU A 155 2.21 -9.66 2.29
N SER A 156 2.25 -10.71 3.13
CA SER A 156 1.29 -11.81 3.08
C SER A 156 -0.14 -11.30 3.34
N LEU A 157 -0.31 -10.45 4.34
CA LEU A 157 -1.61 -9.84 4.64
C LEU A 157 -2.12 -8.99 3.47
N SER A 158 -1.23 -8.22 2.85
CA SER A 158 -1.56 -7.43 1.66
C SER A 158 -1.98 -8.30 0.48
N ILE A 159 -1.29 -9.40 0.22
CA ILE A 159 -1.64 -10.35 -0.84
C ILE A 159 -3.01 -10.97 -0.57
N LEU A 160 -3.24 -11.47 0.64
CA LEU A 160 -4.51 -12.09 1.02
C LEU A 160 -5.67 -11.10 0.87
N TRP A 161 -5.51 -9.88 1.39
CA TRP A 161 -6.54 -8.84 1.32
C TRP A 161 -6.87 -8.46 -0.12
N ASN A 162 -5.87 -8.11 -0.93
CA ASN A 162 -6.11 -7.70 -2.31
C ASN A 162 -6.70 -8.83 -3.15
N SER A 163 -6.23 -10.08 -2.97
CA SER A 163 -6.78 -11.26 -3.66
C SER A 163 -8.23 -11.52 -3.28
N TRP A 164 -8.57 -11.38 -1.99
CA TRP A 164 -9.93 -11.52 -1.51
C TRP A 164 -10.86 -10.45 -2.10
N VAL A 165 -10.43 -9.18 -2.12
CA VAL A 165 -11.20 -8.08 -2.72
C VAL A 165 -11.43 -8.32 -4.21
N ILE A 166 -10.38 -8.72 -4.95
CA ILE A 166 -10.49 -9.05 -6.37
C ILE A 166 -11.52 -10.17 -6.59
N PHE A 167 -11.40 -11.27 -5.85
CA PHE A 167 -12.33 -12.39 -5.95
C PHE A 167 -13.76 -11.94 -5.63
N TYR A 168 -13.95 -11.21 -4.53
CA TYR A 168 -15.26 -10.72 -4.09
C TYR A 168 -15.95 -9.83 -5.14
N LEU A 169 -15.20 -8.91 -5.75
CA LEU A 169 -15.73 -7.97 -6.74
C LEU A 169 -15.85 -8.56 -8.14
N MET A 170 -15.04 -9.55 -8.52
CA MET A 170 -15.08 -10.14 -9.87
C MET A 170 -16.04 -11.32 -10.00
N ARG A 171 -15.98 -12.25 -9.05
CA ARG A 171 -16.71 -13.53 -9.12
C ARG A 171 -17.64 -13.78 -7.95
N GLY A 172 -17.46 -13.04 -6.85
CA GLY A 172 -18.19 -13.23 -5.62
C GLY A 172 -19.56 -12.56 -5.61
N PRO A 173 -20.20 -12.56 -4.45
CA PRO A 173 -21.54 -12.00 -4.26
C PRO A 173 -21.63 -10.49 -4.56
N GLY A 174 -20.49 -9.79 -4.63
CA GLY A 174 -20.46 -8.35 -4.96
C GLY A 174 -20.79 -8.02 -6.42
N ARG A 175 -20.53 -8.94 -7.37
CA ARG A 175 -20.70 -8.69 -8.79
C ARG A 175 -22.13 -8.30 -9.21
N PRO A 176 -23.21 -8.95 -8.72
CA PRO A 176 -24.59 -8.63 -9.13
C PRO A 176 -25.06 -7.23 -8.77
N PHE A 177 -24.35 -6.51 -7.88
CA PHE A 177 -24.70 -5.15 -7.48
C PHE A 177 -24.21 -4.08 -8.47
N PHE A 178 -23.38 -4.47 -9.40
CA PHE A 178 -22.86 -3.56 -10.44
C PHE A 178 -23.52 -3.95 -11.76
N PRO A 179 -24.49 -3.15 -12.26
CA PRO A 179 -25.09 -3.42 -13.56
C PRO A 179 -23.99 -3.33 -14.62
N GLY A 180 -23.75 -4.44 -15.32
CA GLY A 180 -22.92 -4.43 -16.52
C GLY A 180 -23.51 -3.50 -17.58
N PRO A 181 -22.76 -3.15 -18.62
CA PRO A 181 -23.32 -2.43 -19.75
C PRO A 181 -24.55 -3.19 -20.21
N GLN A 182 -25.70 -2.51 -20.18
CA GLN A 182 -26.96 -3.08 -20.65
C GLN A 182 -26.79 -3.36 -22.16
N ARG A 183 -26.58 -4.62 -22.50
CA ARG A 183 -26.57 -5.09 -23.91
C ARG A 183 -27.94 -4.99 -24.59
N GLY A 184 -28.97 -4.51 -23.88
CA GLY A 184 -30.35 -4.58 -24.33
C GLY A 184 -30.87 -3.34 -25.10
N THR A 185 -30.15 -2.20 -25.07
CA THR A 185 -30.68 -1.00 -25.73
C THR A 185 -30.31 -0.88 -27.23
N GLU A 186 -29.29 -1.59 -27.69
CA GLU A 186 -28.91 -1.57 -29.11
C GLU A 186 -29.75 -2.50 -29.97
N GLU A 187 -30.35 -3.55 -29.41
CA GLU A 187 -31.26 -4.45 -30.14
C GLU A 187 -32.67 -3.90 -30.21
N GLU A 188 -33.16 -3.21 -29.16
CA GLU A 188 -34.46 -2.53 -29.17
C GLU A 188 -34.47 -1.29 -30.07
N GLU A 189 -33.34 -0.55 -30.18
CA GLU A 189 -33.25 0.55 -31.15
C GLU A 189 -33.17 0.07 -32.61
N LYS A 190 -32.67 -1.12 -32.86
CA LYS A 190 -32.65 -1.71 -34.21
C LYS A 190 -34.01 -2.29 -34.63
N GLU A 191 -34.75 -2.92 -33.70
CA GLU A 191 -36.10 -3.38 -33.97
C GLU A 191 -37.14 -2.24 -34.13
N ALA A 192 -36.88 -1.07 -33.53
CA ALA A 192 -37.76 0.11 -33.70
C ALA A 192 -37.45 0.91 -34.95
N ALA A 193 -36.36 0.59 -35.66
CA ALA A 193 -35.95 1.29 -36.90
C ALA A 193 -36.23 0.50 -38.18
N GLU A 194 -36.77 -0.74 -38.08
CA GLU A 194 -37.33 -1.54 -39.18
C GLU A 194 -38.88 -1.44 -39.19
#